data_2357fe592a69b8e12e846b40f696f389
#
_entry.id   2357fe592a69b8e12e846b40f696f389
#
_cell.length_a   1.000
_cell.length_b   1.000
_cell.length_c   1.000
_cell.angle_alpha   90.00
_cell.angle_beta   90.00
_cell.angle_gamma   90.00
#
_symmetry.space_group_name_H-M   'P 1'
#
loop_
_entity.id
_entity.type
_entity.pdbx_description
1 polymer ?
#
loop_
_entity_poly.entity_id
_entity_poly.type
_entity_poly.pdbx_seq_one_letter_code
_entity_poly.pdbx_strand_id
1 'polypeptide(L)'
;MSAVAELRELGNRLRQQFSQNGRSKPRIIVGMGTCGIAAGAREVFQAIIQEVENRRLDVVVGQTGCIGMCQKEPLLDVQLPGGPRVTYGNVAVKDVPRIIASHVLNGKIVADLAVAYFADGGFHLEGIPSYDQLDFFKKQHRIALANCGHIDPESIDDYIAAGGYAACAKVLTEMTPEEVIAEVKEAGLRG
;
A
#
# COMPACT_ATOMS: atom_id res chain seq x y z
N MET A 1 -5.18 -15.97 -28.19
CA MET A 1 -5.68 -14.70 -27.57
C MET A 1 -4.71 -13.60 -27.94
N SER A 2 -5.15 -12.33 -28.05
CA SER A 2 -4.19 -11.23 -28.25
C SER A 2 -3.44 -10.93 -26.94
N ALA A 3 -2.21 -10.41 -27.02
CA ALA A 3 -1.41 -10.04 -25.85
C ALA A 3 -2.16 -9.09 -24.89
N VAL A 4 -3.01 -8.22 -25.45
CA VAL A 4 -3.88 -7.32 -24.67
C VAL A 4 -4.93 -8.09 -23.86
N ALA A 5 -5.52 -9.13 -24.44
CA ALA A 5 -6.50 -9.96 -23.74
C ALA A 5 -5.82 -10.75 -22.61
N GLU A 6 -4.62 -11.27 -22.85
CA GLU A 6 -3.81 -11.97 -21.84
C GLU A 6 -3.42 -11.04 -20.68
N LEU A 7 -3.03 -9.80 -20.96
CA LEU A 7 -2.72 -8.80 -19.94
C LEU A 7 -3.95 -8.48 -19.07
N ARG A 8 -5.13 -8.30 -19.70
CA ARG A 8 -6.39 -8.05 -18.97
C ARG A 8 -6.78 -9.24 -18.08
N GLU A 9 -6.65 -10.45 -18.59
CA GLU A 9 -6.92 -11.67 -17.82
C GLU A 9 -5.97 -11.83 -16.65
N LEU A 10 -4.67 -11.60 -16.87
CA LEU A 10 -3.66 -11.59 -15.81
C LEU A 10 -4.01 -10.57 -14.72
N GLY A 11 -4.32 -9.34 -15.11
CA GLY A 11 -4.70 -8.27 -14.17
C GLY A 11 -5.95 -8.63 -13.35
N ASN A 12 -6.96 -9.25 -13.96
CA ASN A 12 -8.15 -9.71 -13.26
C ASN A 12 -7.83 -10.82 -12.24
N ARG A 13 -7.02 -11.79 -12.65
CA ARG A 13 -6.58 -12.90 -11.80
C ARG A 13 -5.77 -12.39 -10.60
N LEU A 14 -4.81 -11.48 -10.83
CA LEU A 14 -3.99 -10.88 -9.76
C LEU A 14 -4.85 -10.06 -8.78
N ARG A 15 -5.78 -9.23 -9.27
CA ARG A 15 -6.73 -8.50 -8.40
C ARG A 15 -7.52 -9.43 -7.50
N GLN A 16 -8.02 -10.51 -8.07
CA GLN A 16 -8.78 -11.52 -7.32
C GLN A 16 -7.90 -12.21 -6.27
N GLN A 17 -6.68 -12.59 -6.64
CA GLN A 17 -5.71 -13.22 -5.73
C GLN A 17 -5.33 -12.30 -4.57
N PHE A 18 -5.01 -11.02 -4.84
CA PHE A 18 -4.68 -10.05 -3.78
C PHE A 18 -5.87 -9.75 -2.88
N SER A 19 -7.06 -9.66 -3.44
CA SER A 19 -8.29 -9.52 -2.65
C SER A 19 -8.55 -10.73 -1.75
N GLN A 20 -8.28 -11.94 -2.22
CA GLN A 20 -8.42 -13.17 -1.42
C GLN A 20 -7.34 -13.27 -0.36
N ASN A 21 -6.07 -13.00 -0.68
CA ASN A 21 -4.96 -13.03 0.27
C ASN A 21 -5.14 -12.01 1.40
N GLY A 22 -5.59 -10.79 1.07
CA GLY A 22 -5.89 -9.77 2.07
C GLY A 22 -7.11 -10.09 2.96
N ARG A 23 -7.94 -11.06 2.56
CA ARG A 23 -9.07 -11.55 3.36
C ARG A 23 -8.73 -12.78 4.20
N SER A 24 -7.66 -13.49 3.87
CA SER A 24 -7.32 -14.78 4.50
C SER A 24 -6.17 -14.70 5.49
N LYS A 25 -5.26 -13.73 5.34
CA LYS A 25 -4.04 -13.62 6.14
C LYS A 25 -3.81 -12.19 6.63
N PRO A 26 -3.24 -12.01 7.83
CA PRO A 26 -2.75 -10.70 8.26
C PRO A 26 -1.69 -10.18 7.28
N ARG A 27 -1.69 -8.87 7.07
CA ARG A 27 -0.68 -8.17 6.24
C ARG A 27 0.04 -7.14 7.09
N ILE A 28 1.36 -7.07 6.92
CA ILE A 28 2.23 -6.06 7.51
C ILE A 28 2.95 -5.36 6.35
N ILE A 29 2.82 -4.03 6.24
CA ILE A 29 3.38 -3.27 5.13
C ILE A 29 4.24 -2.14 5.69
N VAL A 30 5.48 -2.02 5.24
CA VAL A 30 6.42 -0.97 5.69
C VAL A 30 6.61 0.08 4.61
N GLY A 31 6.60 1.35 5.02
CA GLY A 31 6.94 2.48 4.16
C GLY A 31 8.43 2.50 3.85
N MET A 32 8.81 2.17 2.60
CA MET A 32 10.20 2.06 2.15
C MET A 32 10.59 3.19 1.18
N GLY A 33 9.90 4.32 1.25
CA GLY A 33 10.32 5.53 0.56
C GLY A 33 11.64 6.10 1.13
N THR A 34 12.26 7.05 0.44
CA THR A 34 13.54 7.65 0.85
C THR A 34 13.52 8.17 2.29
N CYS A 35 12.44 8.84 2.70
CA CYS A 35 12.30 9.34 4.08
C CYS A 35 12.17 8.20 5.09
N GLY A 36 11.43 7.14 4.76
CA GLY A 36 11.28 5.96 5.60
C GLY A 36 12.61 5.26 5.83
N ILE A 37 13.36 5.01 4.75
CA ILE A 37 14.70 4.42 4.83
C ILE A 37 15.65 5.28 5.66
N ALA A 38 15.65 6.59 5.46
CA ALA A 38 16.47 7.51 6.24
C ALA A 38 16.08 7.55 7.73
N ALA A 39 14.81 7.26 8.05
CA ALA A 39 14.30 7.19 9.42
C ALA A 39 14.47 5.82 10.10
N GLY A 40 14.99 4.80 9.39
CA GLY A 40 15.22 3.46 9.95
C GLY A 40 14.20 2.39 9.53
N ALA A 41 13.46 2.59 8.44
CA ALA A 41 12.45 1.62 7.99
C ALA A 41 13.06 0.26 7.60
N ARG A 42 14.32 0.23 7.13
CA ARG A 42 15.01 -1.04 6.80
C ARG A 42 15.20 -1.91 8.03
N GLU A 43 15.65 -1.31 9.13
CA GLU A 43 15.87 -1.98 10.41
C GLU A 43 14.53 -2.48 10.99
N VAL A 44 13.48 -1.68 10.86
CA VAL A 44 12.11 -2.08 11.25
C VAL A 44 11.63 -3.25 10.39
N PHE A 45 11.82 -3.20 9.08
CA PHE A 45 11.44 -4.28 8.16
C PHE A 45 12.17 -5.60 8.50
N GLN A 46 13.48 -5.53 8.74
CA GLN A 46 14.26 -6.70 9.15
C GLN A 46 13.79 -7.28 10.48
N ALA A 47 13.49 -6.41 11.46
CA ALA A 47 12.96 -6.85 12.75
C ALA A 47 11.60 -7.55 12.60
N ILE A 48 10.74 -7.07 11.68
CA ILE A 48 9.46 -7.72 11.37
C ILE A 48 9.69 -9.12 10.80
N ILE A 49 10.58 -9.26 9.82
CA ILE A 49 10.90 -10.56 9.21
C ILE A 49 11.38 -11.53 10.30
N GLN A 50 12.35 -11.12 11.13
CA GLN A 50 12.87 -11.94 12.23
C GLN A 50 11.78 -12.37 13.21
N GLU A 51 10.89 -11.44 13.58
CA GLU A 51 9.81 -11.74 14.54
C GLU A 51 8.78 -12.70 13.94
N VAL A 52 8.45 -12.53 12.65
CA VAL A 52 7.55 -13.42 11.90
C VAL A 52 8.13 -14.82 11.80
N GLU A 53 9.41 -14.94 11.46
CA GLU A 53 10.13 -16.23 11.38
C GLU A 53 10.24 -16.91 12.75
N ASN A 54 10.69 -16.17 13.77
CA ASN A 54 10.86 -16.69 15.13
C ASN A 54 9.56 -17.25 15.70
N ARG A 55 8.45 -16.60 15.43
CA ARG A 55 7.11 -17.01 15.89
C ARG A 55 6.40 -17.93 14.89
N ARG A 56 6.97 -18.18 13.72
CA ARG A 56 6.37 -18.98 12.62
C ARG A 56 4.98 -18.51 12.24
N LEU A 57 4.82 -17.18 12.07
CA LEU A 57 3.53 -16.58 11.76
C LEU A 57 3.20 -16.72 10.27
N ASP A 58 1.95 -17.05 9.97
CA ASP A 58 1.43 -17.05 8.60
C ASP A 58 0.86 -15.67 8.26
N VAL A 59 1.75 -14.74 7.95
CA VAL A 59 1.44 -13.34 7.61
C VAL A 59 2.11 -12.95 6.29
N VAL A 60 1.51 -12.01 5.58
CA VAL A 60 2.12 -11.41 4.38
C VAL A 60 2.87 -10.16 4.80
N VAL A 61 4.19 -10.15 4.61
CA VAL A 61 5.02 -8.97 4.83
C VAL A 61 5.36 -8.35 3.47
N GLY A 62 5.13 -7.06 3.34
CA GLY A 62 5.36 -6.30 2.12
C GLY A 62 5.89 -4.90 2.39
N GLN A 63 6.11 -4.17 1.33
CA GLN A 63 6.58 -2.79 1.37
C GLN A 63 5.75 -1.89 0.47
N THR A 64 5.83 -0.58 0.70
CA THR A 64 5.20 0.42 -0.15
C THR A 64 6.06 1.67 -0.26
N GLY A 65 5.76 2.51 -1.25
CA GLY A 65 6.42 3.82 -1.41
C GLY A 65 5.92 4.86 -0.41
N CYS A 66 6.44 6.08 -0.53
CA CYS A 66 6.06 7.20 0.33
C CYS A 66 4.61 7.64 0.09
N ILE A 67 3.84 7.77 1.17
CA ILE A 67 2.46 8.28 1.14
C ILE A 67 2.36 9.77 1.42
N GLY A 68 3.48 10.45 1.70
CA GLY A 68 3.53 11.88 2.02
C GLY A 68 3.56 12.20 3.52
N MET A 69 3.62 11.23 4.42
CA MET A 69 3.70 11.43 5.87
C MET A 69 5.13 11.32 6.42
N CYS A 70 6.08 11.97 5.77
CA CYS A 70 7.51 11.87 6.13
C CYS A 70 7.81 12.22 7.60
N GLN A 71 7.01 13.10 8.22
CA GLN A 71 7.14 13.48 9.63
C GLN A 71 6.75 12.36 10.61
N LYS A 72 6.16 11.28 10.12
CA LYS A 72 5.73 10.13 10.93
C LYS A 72 6.48 8.84 10.59
N GLU A 73 7.49 8.92 9.70
CA GLU A 73 8.31 7.76 9.36
C GLU A 73 9.20 7.30 10.55
N PRO A 74 9.52 6.02 10.66
CA PRO A 74 9.05 4.89 9.84
C PRO A 74 7.55 4.61 10.00
N LEU A 75 6.87 4.35 8.87
CA LEU A 75 5.48 3.95 8.85
C LEU A 75 5.35 2.43 8.73
N LEU A 76 4.41 1.89 9.47
CA LEU A 76 4.07 0.46 9.48
C LEU A 76 2.57 0.29 9.45
N ASP A 77 2.05 -0.40 8.45
CA ASP A 77 0.64 -0.76 8.39
C ASP A 77 0.43 -2.20 8.82
N VAL A 78 -0.63 -2.42 9.57
CA VAL A 78 -1.14 -3.76 9.89
C VAL A 78 -2.59 -3.86 9.48
N GLN A 79 -2.91 -4.93 8.75
CA GLN A 79 -4.27 -5.27 8.36
C GLN A 79 -4.56 -6.72 8.73
N LEU A 80 -5.57 -6.93 9.55
CA LEU A 80 -6.10 -8.26 9.86
C LEU A 80 -7.16 -8.68 8.82
N PRO A 81 -7.41 -9.98 8.63
CA PRO A 81 -8.49 -10.47 7.80
C PRO A 81 -9.84 -9.87 8.21
N GLY A 82 -10.52 -9.21 7.27
CA GLY A 82 -11.81 -8.57 7.52
C GLY A 82 -11.78 -7.32 8.40
N GLY A 83 -10.57 -6.84 8.78
CA GLY A 83 -10.39 -5.66 9.60
C GLY A 83 -9.87 -4.44 8.83
N PRO A 84 -9.85 -3.26 9.49
CA PRO A 84 -9.26 -2.05 8.93
C PRO A 84 -7.74 -2.18 8.80
N ARG A 85 -7.16 -1.49 7.83
CA ARG A 85 -5.72 -1.31 7.73
C ARG A 85 -5.32 -0.12 8.62
N VAL A 86 -4.57 -0.40 9.67
CA VAL A 86 -4.12 0.61 10.66
C VAL A 86 -2.67 0.96 10.41
N THR A 87 -2.36 2.25 10.36
CA THR A 87 -1.01 2.79 10.20
C THR A 87 -0.44 3.22 11.55
N TYR A 88 0.73 2.72 11.85
CA TYR A 88 1.59 3.13 12.97
C TYR A 88 2.68 4.06 12.47
N GLY A 89 3.02 5.08 13.25
CA GLY A 89 4.07 6.02 12.90
C GLY A 89 5.17 6.10 13.95
N ASN A 90 6.33 6.64 13.54
CA ASN A 90 7.55 6.74 14.35
C ASN A 90 7.95 5.38 14.96
N VAL A 91 7.73 4.30 14.21
CA VAL A 91 7.96 2.93 14.69
C VAL A 91 9.46 2.67 14.80
N ALA A 92 9.90 2.29 16.00
CA ALA A 92 11.26 1.84 16.23
C ALA A 92 11.32 0.29 16.27
N VAL A 93 12.52 -0.26 16.07
CA VAL A 93 12.75 -1.73 16.14
C VAL A 93 12.19 -2.34 17.42
N LYS A 94 12.34 -1.66 18.57
CA LYS A 94 11.82 -2.10 19.87
C LYS A 94 10.30 -2.22 19.95
N ASP A 95 9.57 -1.54 19.06
CA ASP A 95 8.09 -1.53 19.06
C ASP A 95 7.52 -2.70 18.26
N VAL A 96 8.32 -3.29 17.36
CA VAL A 96 7.89 -4.40 16.47
C VAL A 96 7.33 -5.59 17.24
N PRO A 97 8.00 -6.15 18.28
CA PRO A 97 7.46 -7.28 19.04
C PRO A 97 6.11 -6.95 19.70
N ARG A 98 5.93 -5.70 20.17
CA ARG A 98 4.69 -5.24 20.79
C ARG A 98 3.56 -5.13 19.77
N ILE A 99 3.82 -4.56 18.62
CA ILE A 99 2.82 -4.44 17.54
C ILE A 99 2.39 -5.83 17.07
N ILE A 100 3.33 -6.73 16.83
CA ILE A 100 3.01 -8.09 16.41
C ILE A 100 2.21 -8.83 17.49
N ALA A 101 2.66 -8.80 18.75
CA ALA A 101 1.96 -9.48 19.83
C ALA A 101 0.56 -8.89 20.10
N SER A 102 0.43 -7.56 20.10
CA SER A 102 -0.84 -6.92 20.40
C SER A 102 -1.80 -6.97 19.20
N HIS A 103 -1.38 -6.44 18.05
CA HIS A 103 -2.30 -6.27 16.92
C HIS A 103 -2.41 -7.53 16.07
N VAL A 104 -1.29 -8.11 15.63
CA VAL A 104 -1.32 -9.25 14.70
C VAL A 104 -1.88 -10.51 15.37
N LEU A 105 -1.44 -10.80 16.59
CA LEU A 105 -1.84 -12.03 17.30
C LEU A 105 -3.13 -11.89 18.12
N ASN A 106 -3.36 -10.72 18.73
CA ASN A 106 -4.48 -10.52 19.65
C ASN A 106 -5.56 -9.54 19.15
N GLY A 107 -5.43 -8.97 17.95
CA GLY A 107 -6.38 -8.03 17.37
C GLY A 107 -6.50 -6.69 18.10
N LYS A 108 -5.57 -6.38 19.02
CA LYS A 108 -5.60 -5.16 19.83
C LYS A 108 -4.65 -4.10 19.24
N ILE A 109 -5.21 -3.02 18.76
CA ILE A 109 -4.44 -1.88 18.20
C ILE A 109 -3.56 -1.27 19.30
N VAL A 110 -2.33 -0.92 18.95
CA VAL A 110 -1.37 -0.21 19.81
C VAL A 110 -1.64 1.30 19.65
N ALA A 111 -2.61 1.82 20.41
CA ALA A 111 -3.19 3.15 20.20
C ALA A 111 -2.18 4.31 20.29
N ASP A 112 -1.17 4.19 21.14
CA ASP A 112 -0.12 5.21 21.32
C ASP A 112 0.81 5.37 20.10
N LEU A 113 0.87 4.38 19.22
CA LEU A 113 1.61 4.43 17.97
C LEU A 113 0.73 4.62 16.74
N ALA A 114 -0.60 4.42 16.87
CA ALA A 114 -1.52 4.52 15.75
C ALA A 114 -1.70 5.98 15.31
N VAL A 115 -1.48 6.25 14.03
CA VAL A 115 -1.59 7.60 13.41
C VAL A 115 -2.87 7.75 12.61
N ALA A 116 -3.29 6.70 11.91
CA ALA A 116 -4.48 6.72 11.08
C ALA A 116 -4.91 5.29 10.70
N TYR A 117 -6.06 5.18 10.05
CA TYR A 117 -6.48 3.95 9.39
C TYR A 117 -7.10 4.25 8.03
N PHE A 118 -7.10 3.25 7.14
CA PHE A 118 -7.81 3.32 5.87
C PHE A 118 -9.29 2.95 6.09
N ALA A 119 -10.18 3.86 5.70
CA ALA A 119 -11.64 3.71 5.91
C ALA A 119 -12.30 2.72 4.93
N ASP A 120 -11.51 2.02 4.11
CA ASP A 120 -11.99 1.03 3.16
C ASP A 120 -12.84 -0.04 3.87
N GLY A 121 -14.08 -0.25 3.41
CA GLY A 121 -14.98 -1.20 4.05
C GLY A 121 -15.88 -0.66 5.18
N GLY A 122 -15.90 0.67 5.37
CA GLY A 122 -16.84 1.31 6.31
C GLY A 122 -16.48 1.16 7.79
N PHE A 123 -15.21 0.91 8.09
CA PHE A 123 -14.73 0.82 9.47
C PHE A 123 -14.73 2.19 10.17
N HIS A 124 -14.97 2.17 11.47
CA HIS A 124 -14.81 3.31 12.35
C HIS A 124 -14.01 2.88 13.59
N LEU A 125 -12.89 3.55 13.84
CA LEU A 125 -12.05 3.32 15.02
C LEU A 125 -12.14 4.53 15.95
N GLU A 126 -12.61 4.31 17.17
CA GLU A 126 -12.66 5.37 18.18
C GLU A 126 -11.26 5.83 18.57
N GLY A 127 -11.05 7.16 18.58
CA GLY A 127 -9.78 7.77 18.97
C GLY A 127 -8.66 7.69 17.91
N ILE A 128 -8.86 7.06 16.76
CA ILE A 128 -7.90 7.03 15.66
C ILE A 128 -8.57 7.61 14.42
N PRO A 129 -8.03 8.68 13.81
CA PRO A 129 -8.63 9.27 12.61
C PRO A 129 -8.46 8.37 11.39
N SER A 130 -9.40 8.40 10.45
CA SER A 130 -9.19 7.86 9.12
C SER A 130 -8.32 8.81 8.28
N TYR A 131 -7.67 8.30 7.23
CA TYR A 131 -6.80 9.12 6.37
C TYR A 131 -7.52 10.31 5.74
N ASP A 132 -8.77 10.15 5.35
CA ASP A 132 -9.62 11.21 4.77
C ASP A 132 -10.01 12.30 5.79
N GLN A 133 -9.88 12.04 7.08
CA GLN A 133 -10.09 13.03 8.16
C GLN A 133 -8.84 13.83 8.48
N LEU A 134 -7.64 13.35 8.11
CA LEU A 134 -6.40 14.07 8.35
C LEU A 134 -6.34 15.34 7.49
N ASP A 135 -6.00 16.48 8.13
CA ASP A 135 -5.92 17.78 7.45
C ASP A 135 -5.04 17.79 6.21
N PHE A 136 -3.97 17.00 6.23
CA PHE A 136 -3.05 16.87 5.11
C PHE A 136 -3.70 16.15 3.90
N PHE A 137 -4.54 15.16 4.11
CA PHE A 137 -5.12 14.34 3.04
C PHE A 137 -6.51 14.78 2.59
N LYS A 138 -7.34 15.31 3.50
CA LYS A 138 -8.76 15.62 3.23
C LYS A 138 -9.01 16.59 2.07
N LYS A 139 -7.99 17.40 1.71
CA LYS A 139 -8.07 18.36 0.59
C LYS A 139 -7.29 17.89 -0.65
N GLN A 140 -6.71 16.69 -0.63
CA GLN A 140 -5.94 16.19 -1.75
C GLN A 140 -6.78 15.26 -2.63
N HIS A 141 -6.68 15.46 -3.93
CA HIS A 141 -7.15 14.51 -4.93
C HIS A 141 -5.91 13.95 -5.65
N ARG A 142 -5.47 12.76 -5.25
CA ARG A 142 -4.25 12.13 -5.77
C ARG A 142 -4.54 11.43 -7.08
N ILE A 143 -3.93 11.88 -8.18
CA ILE A 143 -4.02 11.29 -9.51
C ILE A 143 -2.72 10.53 -9.82
N ALA A 144 -1.59 11.24 -9.99
CA ALA A 144 -0.30 10.60 -10.27
C ALA A 144 0.19 9.71 -9.11
N LEU A 145 -0.15 10.05 -7.87
CA LEU A 145 0.22 9.32 -6.67
C LEU A 145 -0.90 8.42 -6.14
N ALA A 146 -1.89 8.08 -6.95
CA ALA A 146 -3.06 7.30 -6.51
C ALA A 146 -2.67 5.94 -5.90
N ASN A 147 -1.65 5.30 -6.43
CA ASN A 147 -1.19 3.98 -5.98
C ASN A 147 -0.18 4.03 -4.81
N CYS A 148 0.32 5.23 -4.43
CA CYS A 148 1.27 5.36 -3.33
C CYS A 148 0.62 4.95 -2.00
N GLY A 149 1.27 4.03 -1.30
CA GLY A 149 0.76 3.44 -0.07
C GLY A 149 -0.14 2.22 -0.29
N HIS A 150 -0.53 1.90 -1.52
CA HIS A 150 -1.45 0.80 -1.83
C HIS A 150 -0.78 -0.41 -2.48
N ILE A 151 0.27 -0.19 -3.28
CA ILE A 151 0.99 -1.25 -3.99
C ILE A 151 2.46 -1.29 -3.55
N ASP A 152 3.09 -2.44 -3.75
CA ASP A 152 4.55 -2.57 -3.67
C ASP A 152 5.16 -2.04 -4.99
N PRO A 153 5.98 -0.97 -4.96
CA PRO A 153 6.57 -0.40 -6.16
C PRO A 153 7.60 -1.31 -6.85
N GLU A 154 8.09 -2.35 -6.19
CA GLU A 154 9.02 -3.34 -6.74
C GLU A 154 8.30 -4.59 -7.27
N SER A 155 6.96 -4.66 -7.14
CA SER A 155 6.14 -5.77 -7.61
C SER A 155 5.44 -5.43 -8.93
N ILE A 156 5.83 -6.11 -10.01
CA ILE A 156 5.14 -5.99 -11.31
C ILE A 156 3.70 -6.50 -11.23
N ASP A 157 3.45 -7.50 -10.39
CA ASP A 157 2.13 -8.08 -10.20
C ASP A 157 1.17 -7.08 -9.54
N ASP A 158 1.65 -6.34 -8.52
CA ASP A 158 0.89 -5.25 -7.89
C ASP A 158 0.56 -4.16 -8.90
N TYR A 159 1.53 -3.78 -9.74
CA TYR A 159 1.34 -2.78 -10.77
C TYR A 159 0.30 -3.22 -11.82
N ILE A 160 0.37 -4.46 -12.31
CA ILE A 160 -0.61 -5.01 -13.26
C ILE A 160 -1.99 -5.12 -12.60
N ALA A 161 -2.07 -5.57 -11.35
CA ALA A 161 -3.32 -5.63 -10.59
C ALA A 161 -3.97 -4.26 -10.43
N ALA A 162 -3.17 -3.21 -10.26
CA ALA A 162 -3.64 -1.81 -10.21
C ALA A 162 -4.01 -1.22 -11.59
N GLY A 163 -3.95 -1.99 -12.67
CA GLY A 163 -4.26 -1.56 -14.04
C GLY A 163 -3.05 -1.08 -14.83
N GLY A 164 -1.84 -1.36 -14.34
CA GLY A 164 -0.59 -1.06 -15.03
C GLY A 164 -0.53 -1.67 -16.44
N TYR A 165 0.15 -0.99 -17.34
CA TYR A 165 0.26 -1.30 -18.78
C TYR A 165 -1.03 -1.23 -19.59
N ALA A 166 -2.21 -0.96 -19.01
CA ALA A 166 -3.46 -0.86 -19.76
C ALA A 166 -3.41 0.28 -20.79
N ALA A 167 -2.90 1.45 -20.41
CA ALA A 167 -2.72 2.58 -21.33
C ALA A 167 -1.66 2.28 -22.40
N CYS A 168 -0.57 1.61 -22.04
CA CYS A 168 0.46 1.18 -23.00
C CYS A 168 -0.14 0.21 -24.04
N ALA A 169 -0.94 -0.76 -23.62
CA ALA A 169 -1.62 -1.68 -24.52
C ALA A 169 -2.56 -0.94 -25.48
N LYS A 170 -3.34 0.04 -24.99
CA LYS A 170 -4.20 0.89 -25.83
C LYS A 170 -3.37 1.63 -26.87
N VAL A 171 -2.31 2.31 -26.46
CA VAL A 171 -1.43 3.06 -27.37
C VAL A 171 -0.87 2.18 -28.48
N LEU A 172 -0.34 1.00 -28.12
CA LEU A 172 0.33 0.12 -29.09
C LEU A 172 -0.63 -0.56 -30.09
N THR A 173 -1.91 -0.67 -29.77
CA THR A 173 -2.88 -1.41 -30.58
C THR A 173 -3.98 -0.56 -31.20
N GLU A 174 -4.25 0.63 -30.69
CA GLU A 174 -5.43 1.40 -31.02
C GLU A 174 -5.13 2.87 -31.42
N MET A 175 -3.86 3.33 -31.29
CA MET A 175 -3.52 4.75 -31.51
C MET A 175 -2.31 4.91 -32.46
N THR A 176 -2.33 5.98 -33.23
CA THR A 176 -1.17 6.47 -33.98
C THR A 176 -0.29 7.36 -33.07
N PRO A 177 1.00 7.56 -33.42
CA PRO A 177 1.87 8.50 -32.70
C PRO A 177 1.28 9.91 -32.56
N GLU A 178 0.62 10.40 -33.60
CA GLU A 178 0.01 11.73 -33.66
C GLU A 178 -1.17 11.84 -32.68
N GLU A 179 -2.00 10.81 -32.59
CA GLU A 179 -3.12 10.74 -31.62
C GLU A 179 -2.61 10.71 -30.18
N VAL A 180 -1.53 9.99 -29.90
CA VAL A 180 -0.90 9.98 -28.57
C VAL A 180 -0.39 11.38 -28.19
N ILE A 181 0.27 12.07 -29.14
CA ILE A 181 0.75 13.45 -28.92
C ILE A 181 -0.42 14.38 -28.65
N ALA A 182 -1.52 14.25 -29.40
CA ALA A 182 -2.72 15.05 -29.21
C ALA A 182 -3.36 14.83 -27.84
N GLU A 183 -3.53 13.57 -27.41
CA GLU A 183 -4.08 13.19 -26.12
C GLU A 183 -3.26 13.79 -24.95
N VAL A 184 -1.91 13.68 -25.01
CA VAL A 184 -1.02 14.24 -23.98
C VAL A 184 -1.11 15.77 -23.93
N LYS A 185 -1.23 16.44 -25.09
CA LYS A 185 -1.40 17.90 -25.15
C LYS A 185 -2.74 18.35 -24.58
N GLU A 186 -3.83 17.65 -24.94
CA GLU A 186 -5.19 17.96 -24.48
C GLU A 186 -5.33 17.73 -22.98
N ALA A 187 -4.69 16.67 -22.41
CA ALA A 187 -4.66 16.42 -20.98
C ALA A 187 -4.05 17.55 -20.15
N GLY A 188 -3.24 18.45 -20.78
CA GLY A 188 -2.64 19.60 -20.10
C GLY A 188 -1.68 19.23 -18.98
N LEU A 189 -1.26 17.96 -18.88
CA LEU A 189 -0.35 17.49 -17.85
C LEU A 189 1.01 18.17 -17.98
N ARG A 190 1.52 18.69 -16.86
CA ARG A 190 2.81 19.39 -16.80
C ARG A 190 3.69 18.73 -15.75
N GLY A 191 4.99 18.75 -15.99
CA GLY A 191 6.01 18.34 -15.01
C GLY A 191 6.18 19.34 -13.87
#